data_11a0fed734e18927f03f2445c110335f
#
_entry.id   11a0fed734e18927f03f2445c110335f
#
_cell.length_a   1.000
_cell.length_b   1.000
_cell.length_c   1.000
_cell.angle_alpha   90.00
_cell.angle_beta   90.00
_cell.angle_gamma   90.00
#
_symmetry.space_group_name_H-M   'P 1'
#
loop_
_entity.id
_entity.type
_entity.pdbx_description
1 polymer ?
#
loop_
_entity_poly.entity_id
_entity_poly.type
_entity_poly.pdbx_seq_one_letter_code
_entity_poly.pdbx_strand_id
1 'polypeptide(L)'
;GGYRGTIQTDGYEVYEAYEGAPGKRMIGCWAHARRKFVEALDEDKKHASEALVYIGKLYGIEKEMQEAGLDHDAIRKRRQEESYKIIQEFENWMNSVSGRFTPKSRMGKALVYTYTLLPRLSRYVLDGRYNIDNNGVENAIRPLAIGRKNYLFCGNHDAAVRAAIVYSLFSSCKAH
;
A
#
# COMPACT_ATOMS: atom_id res chain seq x y z
N GLY A 1 -12.70 -11.52 -15.87
CA GLY A 1 -12.42 -12.79 -15.21
C GLY A 1 -13.18 -12.93 -13.90
N GLY A 2 -13.55 -14.15 -13.51
CA GLY A 2 -14.41 -14.46 -12.37
C GLY A 2 -13.78 -14.35 -10.98
N TYR A 3 -12.69 -13.55 -10.80
CA TYR A 3 -12.05 -13.37 -9.50
C TYR A 3 -13.02 -12.73 -8.51
N ARG A 4 -13.14 -13.35 -7.33
CA ARG A 4 -13.84 -12.83 -6.16
C ARG A 4 -12.86 -12.78 -5.00
N GLY A 5 -12.82 -11.66 -4.28
CA GLY A 5 -11.92 -11.50 -3.15
C GLY A 5 -11.40 -10.07 -3.01
N THR A 6 -10.33 -9.94 -2.26
CA THR A 6 -9.71 -8.64 -1.97
C THR A 6 -8.53 -8.39 -2.90
N ILE A 7 -8.46 -7.16 -3.43
CA ILE A 7 -7.39 -6.69 -4.32
C ILE A 7 -6.69 -5.53 -3.61
N GLN A 8 -5.39 -5.64 -3.40
CA GLN A 8 -4.59 -4.56 -2.83
C GLN A 8 -3.88 -3.78 -3.93
N THR A 9 -4.02 -2.45 -3.91
CA THR A 9 -3.46 -1.56 -4.95
C THR A 9 -2.86 -0.30 -4.35
N ASP A 10 -2.06 0.36 -5.17
CA ASP A 10 -1.45 1.68 -4.90
C ASP A 10 -2.39 2.86 -5.17
N GLY A 11 -3.65 2.60 -5.55
CA GLY A 11 -4.60 3.64 -5.94
C GLY A 11 -4.47 4.08 -7.41
N TYR A 12 -3.80 3.28 -8.26
CA TYR A 12 -3.76 3.55 -9.68
C TYR A 12 -5.15 3.46 -10.31
N GLU A 13 -5.54 4.49 -11.07
CA GLU A 13 -6.90 4.69 -11.58
C GLU A 13 -7.48 3.52 -12.40
N VAL A 14 -6.61 2.74 -13.07
CA VAL A 14 -7.03 1.55 -13.84
C VAL A 14 -7.77 0.53 -12.96
N TYR A 15 -7.47 0.49 -11.67
CA TYR A 15 -8.13 -0.42 -10.72
C TYR A 15 -9.46 0.11 -10.18
N GLU A 16 -9.80 1.38 -10.43
CA GLU A 16 -11.07 1.98 -9.98
C GLU A 16 -12.30 1.23 -10.51
N ALA A 17 -12.20 0.64 -11.71
CA ALA A 17 -13.26 -0.19 -12.30
C ALA A 17 -13.61 -1.43 -11.44
N TYR A 18 -12.77 -1.80 -10.48
CA TYR A 18 -13.03 -2.93 -9.57
C TYR A 18 -13.69 -2.50 -8.26
N GLU A 19 -13.68 -1.21 -7.91
CA GLU A 19 -14.38 -0.72 -6.73
C GLU A 19 -15.89 -0.84 -6.94
N GLY A 20 -16.57 -1.49 -5.99
CA GLY A 20 -18.00 -1.77 -6.10
C GLY A 20 -18.38 -2.92 -7.06
N ALA A 21 -17.43 -3.50 -7.78
CA ALA A 21 -17.72 -4.66 -8.61
C ALA A 21 -18.12 -5.88 -7.75
N PRO A 22 -19.16 -6.66 -8.15
CA PRO A 22 -19.67 -7.75 -7.34
C PRO A 22 -18.60 -8.75 -6.91
N GLY A 23 -18.52 -9.01 -5.61
CA GLY A 23 -17.57 -9.95 -5.02
C GLY A 23 -16.12 -9.48 -4.97
N LYS A 24 -15.84 -8.20 -5.24
CA LYS A 24 -14.51 -7.61 -5.14
C LYS A 24 -14.47 -6.56 -4.03
N ARG A 25 -13.35 -6.49 -3.32
CA ARG A 25 -13.06 -5.49 -2.30
C ARG A 25 -11.68 -4.92 -2.55
N MET A 26 -11.59 -3.60 -2.60
CA MET A 26 -10.31 -2.92 -2.76
C MET A 26 -9.74 -2.54 -1.39
N ILE A 27 -8.44 -2.77 -1.18
CA ILE A 27 -7.67 -2.24 -0.06
C ILE A 27 -6.49 -1.41 -0.57
N GLY A 28 -6.13 -0.37 0.20
CA GLY A 28 -5.03 0.53 -0.15
C GLY A 28 -3.68 0.03 0.35
N CYS A 29 -2.63 0.75 -0.02
CA CYS A 29 -1.25 0.49 0.36
C CYS A 29 -0.68 1.66 1.18
N TRP A 30 -0.39 1.45 2.46
CA TRP A 30 0.19 2.48 3.33
C TRP A 30 1.61 2.88 2.93
N ALA A 31 2.37 2.00 2.27
CA ALA A 31 3.71 2.37 1.77
C ALA A 31 3.65 3.50 0.74
N HIS A 32 2.60 3.52 -0.12
CA HIS A 32 2.41 4.60 -1.09
C HIS A 32 1.98 5.90 -0.42
N ALA A 33 1.07 5.87 0.55
CA ALA A 33 0.73 7.04 1.35
C ALA A 33 1.97 7.59 2.09
N ARG A 34 2.76 6.71 2.72
CA ARG A 34 4.02 7.07 3.37
C ARG A 34 4.98 7.77 2.42
N ARG A 35 5.15 7.25 1.20
CA ARG A 35 6.05 7.83 0.18
C ARG A 35 5.68 9.27 -0.14
N LYS A 36 4.39 9.58 -0.26
CA LYS A 36 3.93 10.96 -0.51
C LYS A 36 4.34 11.93 0.59
N PHE A 37 4.25 11.52 1.86
CA PHE A 37 4.72 12.37 2.97
C PHE A 37 6.24 12.44 3.04
N VAL A 38 6.99 11.40 2.67
CA VAL A 38 8.45 11.46 2.53
C VAL A 38 8.86 12.48 1.46
N GLU A 39 8.18 12.49 0.31
CA GLU A 39 8.40 13.46 -0.76
C GLU A 39 8.06 14.91 -0.34
N ALA A 40 7.18 15.08 0.66
CA ALA A 40 6.80 16.39 1.20
C ALA A 40 7.77 16.94 2.26
N LEU A 41 8.71 16.13 2.79
CA LEU A 41 9.68 16.56 3.80
C LEU A 41 10.55 17.74 3.36
N ASP A 42 10.86 17.83 2.07
CA ASP A 42 11.66 18.93 1.52
C ASP A 42 10.90 20.26 1.49
N GLU A 43 9.55 20.20 1.48
CA GLU A 43 8.69 21.39 1.40
C GLU A 43 8.21 21.82 2.80
N ASP A 44 7.73 20.87 3.60
CA ASP A 44 7.24 21.08 4.96
C ASP A 44 7.65 19.92 5.87
N LYS A 45 8.84 20.05 6.42
CA LYS A 45 9.41 19.03 7.31
C LYS A 45 8.55 18.77 8.54
N LYS A 46 7.92 19.81 9.11
CA LYS A 46 7.15 19.70 10.35
C LYS A 46 5.94 18.79 10.15
N HIS A 47 5.02 19.19 9.28
CA HIS A 47 3.76 18.44 9.11
C HIS A 47 3.98 17.10 8.41
N ALA A 48 4.95 17.01 7.48
CA ALA A 48 5.30 15.72 6.87
C ALA A 48 5.85 14.74 7.92
N SER A 49 6.70 15.20 8.86
CA SER A 49 7.18 14.35 9.96
C SER A 49 6.05 13.93 10.91
N GLU A 50 5.11 14.82 11.22
CA GLU A 50 3.93 14.48 12.03
C GLU A 50 3.11 13.36 11.37
N ALA A 51 2.83 13.46 10.05
CA ALA A 51 2.15 12.41 9.30
C ALA A 51 2.91 11.08 9.33
N LEU A 52 4.24 11.13 9.14
CA LEU A 52 5.09 9.94 9.18
C LEU A 52 5.13 9.27 10.55
N VAL A 53 4.94 10.03 11.65
CA VAL A 53 4.79 9.44 12.99
C VAL A 53 3.53 8.60 13.10
N TYR A 54 2.36 9.07 12.61
CA TYR A 54 1.14 8.28 12.61
C TYR A 54 1.30 6.99 11.81
N ILE A 55 1.83 7.10 10.59
CA ILE A 55 2.08 5.93 9.74
C ILE A 55 3.10 4.98 10.40
N GLY A 56 4.15 5.54 11.01
CA GLY A 56 5.16 4.76 11.74
C GLY A 56 4.58 3.94 12.89
N LYS A 57 3.61 4.50 13.64
CA LYS A 57 2.89 3.76 14.69
C LYS A 57 2.13 2.55 14.13
N LEU A 58 1.48 2.69 12.96
CA LEU A 58 0.79 1.57 12.31
C LEU A 58 1.77 0.44 11.96
N TYR A 59 2.91 0.78 11.37
CA TYR A 59 3.96 -0.21 11.07
C TYR A 59 4.60 -0.82 12.32
N GLY A 60 4.70 -0.03 13.40
CA GLY A 60 5.17 -0.53 14.71
C GLY A 60 4.29 -1.66 15.24
N ILE A 61 2.96 -1.47 15.23
CA ILE A 61 2.00 -2.49 15.65
C ILE A 61 2.11 -3.75 14.77
N GLU A 62 2.23 -3.59 13.44
CA GLU A 62 2.41 -4.74 12.53
C GLU A 62 3.68 -5.53 12.86
N LYS A 63 4.78 -4.84 13.12
CA LYS A 63 6.04 -5.47 13.48
C LYS A 63 5.94 -6.24 14.80
N GLU A 64 5.35 -5.64 15.84
CA GLU A 64 5.15 -6.30 17.13
C GLU A 64 4.28 -7.55 17.01
N MET A 65 3.21 -7.50 16.20
CA MET A 65 2.34 -8.67 15.98
C MET A 65 3.07 -9.79 15.25
N GLN A 66 3.92 -9.43 14.27
CA GLN A 66 4.75 -10.39 13.54
C GLN A 66 5.80 -11.04 14.46
N GLU A 67 6.49 -10.24 15.28
CA GLU A 67 7.49 -10.74 16.24
C GLU A 67 6.87 -11.63 17.32
N ALA A 68 5.63 -11.34 17.71
CA ALA A 68 4.88 -12.17 18.64
C ALA A 68 4.25 -13.43 18.01
N GLY A 69 4.35 -13.60 16.69
CA GLY A 69 3.81 -14.75 15.97
C GLY A 69 2.29 -14.91 16.10
N LEU A 70 1.56 -13.79 16.15
CA LEU A 70 0.10 -13.81 16.34
C LEU A 70 -0.61 -14.46 15.14
N ASP A 71 -1.68 -15.19 15.43
CA ASP A 71 -2.57 -15.70 14.39
C ASP A 71 -3.45 -14.59 13.76
N HIS A 72 -4.14 -14.92 12.69
CA HIS A 72 -4.92 -13.94 11.93
C HIS A 72 -6.08 -13.33 12.73
N ASP A 73 -6.68 -14.06 13.66
CA ASP A 73 -7.78 -13.55 14.49
C ASP A 73 -7.26 -12.58 15.56
N ALA A 74 -6.14 -12.89 16.19
CA ALA A 74 -5.46 -12.02 17.15
C ALA A 74 -4.95 -10.74 16.44
N ILE A 75 -4.35 -10.85 15.24
CA ILE A 75 -3.95 -9.72 14.41
C ILE A 75 -5.14 -8.82 14.12
N ARG A 76 -6.25 -9.38 13.63
CA ARG A 76 -7.48 -8.61 13.34
C ARG A 76 -7.96 -7.86 14.58
N LYS A 77 -8.06 -8.54 15.73
CA LYS A 77 -8.51 -7.93 16.98
C LYS A 77 -7.62 -6.76 17.38
N ARG A 78 -6.31 -6.95 17.40
CA ARG A 78 -5.35 -5.91 17.79
C ARG A 78 -5.38 -4.72 16.84
N ARG A 79 -5.50 -4.94 15.51
CA ARG A 79 -5.69 -3.87 14.54
C ARG A 79 -6.95 -3.05 14.81
N GLN A 80 -8.07 -3.70 15.15
CA GLN A 80 -9.32 -3.00 15.48
C GLN A 80 -9.24 -2.22 16.78
N GLU A 81 -8.50 -2.70 17.77
CA GLU A 81 -8.34 -2.05 19.06
C GLU A 81 -7.31 -0.91 19.05
N GLU A 82 -6.21 -1.05 18.32
CA GLU A 82 -5.09 -0.12 18.35
C GLU A 82 -4.93 0.66 17.01
N SER A 83 -4.76 -0.05 15.89
CA SER A 83 -4.49 0.59 14.60
C SER A 83 -5.63 1.47 14.12
N TYR A 84 -6.88 1.05 14.34
CA TYR A 84 -8.04 1.83 13.93
C TYR A 84 -8.13 3.17 14.67
N LYS A 85 -7.78 3.24 15.94
CA LYS A 85 -7.71 4.49 16.70
C LYS A 85 -6.66 5.44 16.14
N ILE A 86 -5.48 4.91 15.79
CA ILE A 86 -4.42 5.71 15.16
C ILE A 86 -4.87 6.26 13.81
N ILE A 87 -5.61 5.47 13.02
CA ILE A 87 -6.17 5.93 11.74
C ILE A 87 -7.17 7.08 11.95
N GLN A 88 -8.04 6.98 12.95
CA GLN A 88 -8.98 8.05 13.29
C GLN A 88 -8.26 9.32 13.78
N GLU A 89 -7.25 9.19 14.62
CA GLU A 89 -6.42 10.32 15.06
C GLU A 89 -5.70 10.98 13.87
N PHE A 90 -5.19 10.17 12.94
CA PHE A 90 -4.53 10.65 11.73
C PHE A 90 -5.52 11.38 10.81
N GLU A 91 -6.73 10.87 10.63
CA GLU A 91 -7.79 11.54 9.88
C GLU A 91 -8.13 12.92 10.49
N ASN A 92 -8.32 12.97 11.80
CA ASN A 92 -8.59 14.21 12.52
C ASN A 92 -7.44 15.22 12.36
N TRP A 93 -6.20 14.74 12.47
CA TRP A 93 -5.03 15.57 12.23
C TRP A 93 -4.99 16.11 10.79
N MET A 94 -5.19 15.25 9.78
CA MET A 94 -5.25 15.68 8.37
C MET A 94 -6.31 16.77 8.16
N ASN A 95 -7.50 16.61 8.74
CA ASN A 95 -8.55 17.61 8.68
C ASN A 95 -8.13 18.96 9.31
N SER A 96 -7.40 18.91 10.42
CA SER A 96 -6.94 20.12 11.13
C SER A 96 -5.89 20.93 10.36
N VAL A 97 -5.13 20.29 9.47
CA VAL A 97 -4.03 20.91 8.72
C VAL A 97 -4.34 21.14 7.25
N SER A 98 -5.38 20.50 6.69
CA SER A 98 -5.68 20.50 5.24
C SER A 98 -5.81 21.90 4.64
N GLY A 99 -6.44 22.84 5.35
CA GLY A 99 -6.63 24.21 4.90
C GLY A 99 -5.34 25.06 4.80
N ARG A 100 -4.20 24.54 5.25
CA ARG A 100 -2.90 25.24 5.24
C ARG A 100 -2.12 25.04 3.93
N PHE A 101 -2.50 24.07 3.13
CA PHE A 101 -1.74 23.63 1.96
C PHE A 101 -2.54 23.77 0.68
N THR A 102 -1.91 24.26 -0.37
CA THR A 102 -2.52 24.26 -1.69
C THR A 102 -2.53 22.83 -2.27
N PRO A 103 -3.55 22.43 -3.03
CA PRO A 103 -3.61 21.07 -3.62
C PRO A 103 -2.43 20.74 -4.55
N LYS A 104 -1.74 21.76 -5.07
CA LYS A 104 -0.58 21.58 -5.97
C LYS A 104 0.74 21.36 -5.22
N SER A 105 0.84 21.77 -3.95
CA SER A 105 2.03 21.53 -3.11
C SER A 105 2.27 20.05 -2.88
N ARG A 106 3.49 19.64 -2.53
CA ARG A 106 3.79 18.23 -2.21
C ARG A 106 2.99 17.77 -1.00
N MET A 107 2.92 18.62 0.04
CA MET A 107 2.14 18.32 1.22
C MET A 107 0.63 18.23 0.90
N GLY A 108 0.09 19.15 0.11
CA GLY A 108 -1.30 19.12 -0.36
C GLY A 108 -1.62 17.84 -1.14
N LYS A 109 -0.74 17.43 -2.07
CA LYS A 109 -0.89 16.17 -2.81
C LYS A 109 -0.86 14.95 -1.89
N ALA A 110 0.01 14.92 -0.87
CA ALA A 110 0.07 13.84 0.10
C ALA A 110 -1.23 13.73 0.91
N LEU A 111 -1.75 14.88 1.38
CA LEU A 111 -3.02 14.93 2.12
C LEU A 111 -4.19 14.48 1.24
N VAL A 112 -4.34 15.03 0.03
CA VAL A 112 -5.43 14.67 -0.90
C VAL A 112 -5.38 13.18 -1.23
N TYR A 113 -4.20 12.66 -1.60
CA TYR A 113 -4.03 11.24 -1.91
C TYR A 113 -4.46 10.36 -0.73
N THR A 114 -3.93 10.66 0.46
CA THR A 114 -4.18 9.83 1.64
C THR A 114 -5.64 9.92 2.06
N TYR A 115 -6.23 11.11 2.06
CA TYR A 115 -7.62 11.32 2.44
C TYR A 115 -8.58 10.62 1.48
N THR A 116 -8.35 10.73 0.17
CA THR A 116 -9.16 10.06 -0.86
C THR A 116 -9.11 8.52 -0.71
N LEU A 117 -7.95 7.98 -0.38
CA LEU A 117 -7.77 6.54 -0.23
C LEU A 117 -8.00 6.03 1.20
N LEU A 118 -8.27 6.91 2.18
CA LEU A 118 -8.41 6.53 3.58
C LEU A 118 -9.43 5.41 3.82
N PRO A 119 -10.61 5.40 3.16
CA PRO A 119 -11.55 4.28 3.29
C PRO A 119 -10.95 2.94 2.86
N ARG A 120 -10.08 2.92 1.85
CA ARG A 120 -9.39 1.70 1.39
C ARG A 120 -8.19 1.36 2.25
N LEU A 121 -7.44 2.38 2.67
CA LEU A 121 -6.30 2.24 3.58
C LEU A 121 -6.73 1.65 4.94
N SER A 122 -7.92 2.01 5.43
CA SER A 122 -8.45 1.52 6.70
C SER A 122 -8.93 0.05 6.64
N ARG A 123 -9.23 -0.48 5.46
CA ARG A 123 -9.80 -1.83 5.31
C ARG A 123 -8.89 -2.96 5.73
N TYR A 124 -7.56 -2.74 5.80
CA TYR A 124 -6.64 -3.80 6.22
C TYR A 124 -6.88 -4.26 7.67
N VAL A 125 -7.48 -3.42 8.52
CA VAL A 125 -7.81 -3.78 9.90
C VAL A 125 -8.96 -4.78 10.02
N LEU A 126 -9.70 -5.04 8.92
CA LEU A 126 -10.88 -5.90 8.93
C LEU A 126 -10.54 -7.39 8.88
N ASP A 127 -9.34 -7.75 8.46
CA ASP A 127 -8.92 -9.16 8.32
C ASP A 127 -7.40 -9.28 8.61
N GLY A 128 -7.02 -10.20 9.47
CA GLY A 128 -5.61 -10.42 9.82
C GLY A 128 -4.75 -10.98 8.69
N ARG A 129 -5.37 -11.49 7.62
CA ARG A 129 -4.67 -11.98 6.41
C ARG A 129 -4.25 -10.86 5.47
N TYR A 130 -4.83 -9.66 5.60
CA TYR A 130 -4.45 -8.53 4.76
C TYR A 130 -3.11 -7.96 5.19
N ASN A 131 -2.31 -7.52 4.24
CA ASN A 131 -1.09 -6.78 4.54
C ASN A 131 -1.38 -5.28 4.63
N ILE A 132 -0.59 -4.57 5.44
CA ILE A 132 -0.65 -3.10 5.52
C ILE A 132 -0.21 -2.44 4.20
N ASP A 133 0.62 -3.12 3.41
CA ASP A 133 1.10 -2.66 2.11
C ASP A 133 1.25 -3.82 1.10
N ASN A 134 1.52 -3.47 -0.15
CA ASN A 134 1.76 -4.42 -1.25
C ASN A 134 3.25 -4.62 -1.58
N ASN A 135 4.17 -4.26 -0.68
CA ASN A 135 5.61 -4.34 -0.90
C ASN A 135 6.06 -5.77 -1.27
N GLY A 136 5.42 -6.81 -0.71
CA GLY A 136 5.72 -8.19 -1.06
C GLY A 136 5.56 -8.47 -2.56
N VAL A 137 4.46 -8.02 -3.14
CA VAL A 137 4.18 -8.17 -4.58
C VAL A 137 5.11 -7.29 -5.42
N GLU A 138 5.35 -6.03 -5.00
CA GLU A 138 6.26 -5.14 -5.71
C GLU A 138 7.69 -5.68 -5.73
N ASN A 139 8.16 -6.22 -4.62
CA ASN A 139 9.48 -6.85 -4.55
C ASN A 139 9.57 -8.11 -5.42
N ALA A 140 8.50 -8.91 -5.51
CA ALA A 140 8.46 -10.07 -6.40
C ALA A 140 8.53 -9.69 -7.89
N ILE A 141 7.92 -8.55 -8.28
CA ILE A 141 7.92 -8.07 -9.67
C ILE A 141 9.19 -7.27 -10.01
N ARG A 142 9.91 -6.74 -9.01
CA ARG A 142 11.09 -5.89 -9.21
C ARG A 142 12.15 -6.48 -10.16
N PRO A 143 12.53 -7.78 -10.09
CA PRO A 143 13.50 -8.35 -11.03
C PRO A 143 13.06 -8.21 -12.49
N LEU A 144 11.76 -8.43 -12.78
CA LEU A 144 11.21 -8.24 -14.11
C LEU A 144 11.26 -6.77 -14.56
N ALA A 145 10.90 -5.85 -13.66
CA ALA A 145 10.91 -4.41 -13.96
C ALA A 145 12.34 -3.89 -14.24
N ILE A 146 13.34 -4.38 -13.52
CA ILE A 146 14.76 -4.07 -13.74
C ILE A 146 15.23 -4.71 -15.06
N GLY A 147 14.89 -5.97 -15.31
CA GLY A 147 15.22 -6.67 -16.55
C GLY A 147 14.71 -5.92 -17.77
N ARG A 148 13.45 -5.45 -17.76
CA ARG A 148 12.89 -4.64 -18.86
C ARG A 148 13.69 -3.36 -19.17
N LYS A 149 14.28 -2.73 -18.17
CA LYS A 149 15.14 -1.56 -18.38
C LYS A 149 16.46 -1.92 -19.07
N ASN A 150 16.94 -3.15 -18.90
CA ASN A 150 18.20 -3.61 -19.48
C ASN A 150 18.04 -4.09 -20.93
N TYR A 151 16.98 -4.84 -21.25
CA TYR A 151 16.79 -5.43 -22.58
C TYR A 151 15.63 -4.81 -23.41
N LEU A 152 14.92 -3.82 -22.87
CA LEU A 152 13.87 -2.98 -23.46
C LEU A 152 12.68 -3.76 -24.04
N PHE A 153 12.88 -4.88 -24.76
CA PHE A 153 11.85 -5.72 -25.37
C PHE A 153 12.29 -7.19 -25.43
N CYS A 154 11.33 -8.09 -25.62
CA CYS A 154 11.56 -9.54 -25.68
C CYS A 154 11.63 -10.11 -27.11
N GLY A 155 11.74 -9.28 -28.13
CA GLY A 155 11.78 -9.67 -29.52
C GLY A 155 10.40 -9.97 -30.12
N ASN A 156 9.68 -10.97 -29.62
CA ASN A 156 8.34 -11.33 -30.07
C ASN A 156 7.48 -11.85 -28.88
N HIS A 157 6.20 -12.15 -29.17
CA HIS A 157 5.26 -12.61 -28.14
C HIS A 157 5.70 -13.93 -27.48
N ASP A 158 6.18 -14.91 -28.26
CA ASP A 158 6.62 -16.21 -27.73
C ASP A 158 7.86 -16.07 -26.84
N ALA A 159 8.77 -15.17 -27.17
CA ALA A 159 9.90 -14.84 -26.31
C ALA A 159 9.46 -14.19 -25.00
N ALA A 160 8.44 -13.31 -25.03
CA ALA A 160 7.87 -12.72 -23.83
C ALA A 160 7.19 -13.80 -22.93
N VAL A 161 6.47 -14.75 -23.51
CA VAL A 161 5.88 -15.88 -22.77
C VAL A 161 6.96 -16.73 -22.11
N ARG A 162 8.03 -17.09 -22.84
CA ARG A 162 9.16 -17.85 -22.27
C ARG A 162 9.83 -17.08 -21.12
N ALA A 163 10.07 -15.79 -21.30
CA ALA A 163 10.63 -14.95 -20.24
C ALA A 163 9.73 -14.91 -19.00
N ALA A 164 8.40 -14.79 -19.16
CA ALA A 164 7.46 -14.80 -18.05
C ALA A 164 7.49 -16.15 -17.28
N ILE A 165 7.60 -17.27 -17.97
CA ILE A 165 7.73 -18.61 -17.36
C ILE A 165 9.03 -18.66 -16.52
N VAL A 166 10.15 -18.27 -17.11
CA VAL A 166 11.46 -18.28 -16.42
C VAL A 166 11.44 -17.40 -15.18
N TYR A 167 10.93 -16.16 -15.27
CA TYR A 167 10.80 -15.27 -14.11
C TYR A 167 9.89 -15.86 -13.02
N SER A 168 8.80 -16.52 -13.40
CA SER A 168 7.89 -17.18 -12.45
C SER A 168 8.58 -18.31 -11.70
N LEU A 169 9.36 -19.13 -12.39
CA LEU A 169 10.13 -20.23 -11.78
C LEU A 169 11.18 -19.68 -10.81
N PHE A 170 11.98 -18.69 -11.21
CA PHE A 170 12.99 -18.09 -10.32
C PHE A 170 12.36 -17.40 -9.10
N SER A 171 11.21 -16.75 -9.28
CA SER A 171 10.49 -16.12 -8.16
C SER A 171 9.98 -17.17 -7.18
N SER A 172 9.46 -18.29 -7.67
CA SER A 172 9.02 -19.40 -6.83
C SER A 172 10.18 -20.04 -6.07
N CYS A 173 11.33 -20.27 -6.74
CA CYS A 173 12.54 -20.80 -6.07
C CYS A 173 13.10 -19.89 -4.98
N LYS A 174 12.88 -18.56 -5.06
CA LYS A 174 13.32 -17.62 -4.03
C LYS A 174 12.36 -17.50 -2.86
N ALA A 175 11.09 -17.87 -3.07
CA ALA A 175 10.04 -17.80 -2.06
C ALA A 175 10.01 -19.01 -1.13
N HIS A 176 10.69 -20.10 -1.51
CA HIS A 176 10.82 -21.38 -0.78
C HIS A 176 12.28 -21.70 -0.52
#